data_a485d26ec828881dcd280f15665c1e3a
#
_entry.id   a485d26ec828881dcd280f15665c1e3a
#
_cell.length_a   1.000
_cell.length_b   1.000
_cell.length_c   1.000
_cell.angle_alpha   90.00
_cell.angle_beta   90.00
_cell.angle_gamma   90.00
#
_symmetry.space_group_name_H-M   'P 1'
#
loop_
_entity.id
_entity.type
_entity.pdbx_description
1 polymer ?
#
loop_
_entity_poly.entity_id
_entity_poly.type
_entity_poly.pdbx_seq_one_letter_code
_entity_poly.pdbx_strand_id
1 'polypeptide(L)'
;MVNDDKSKKKSRKPSKKLIYILIIIFVILAECFVIYYDSSSNGDNFLDQISDSIPFLSNSSVDVPFIDNGTIDVPFLSNSSIDVPFLENSDSNSMNVKNLKQIGNNSIGTVSVEGPYGNENSSVKIAYILGQHPRESNAHVALYDALLNSSDSLNYSYYVYKINVTNESEDFEESRMNGQLLAEEFVVGDVINKGYDLAIDIHSSNGGYIQDPYIFAPVSTDDVAYSSANNLTNALKYIVYYEPASYSSPQYSTIPIENGGVPAIVFEMRGNPDKSLETEANEFVHAVDKLILNN
;
A
#
# COMPACT_ATOMS: atom_id res chain seq x y z
N MET A 1 32.99 -59.06 -21.92
CA MET A 1 31.55 -59.07 -22.16
C MET A 1 30.96 -57.88 -21.43
N VAL A 2 30.67 -56.83 -22.17
CA VAL A 2 30.10 -55.58 -21.66
C VAL A 2 28.63 -55.59 -22.12
N ASN A 3 27.69 -55.60 -21.14
CA ASN A 3 26.26 -55.53 -21.43
C ASN A 3 25.87 -54.06 -21.53
N ASP A 4 25.52 -53.60 -22.73
CA ASP A 4 24.87 -52.34 -23.00
C ASP A 4 23.38 -52.44 -22.75
N ASP A 5 22.91 -51.91 -21.63
CA ASP A 5 21.49 -51.77 -21.32
C ASP A 5 20.96 -50.40 -21.76
N LYS A 6 20.43 -50.37 -23.00
CA LYS A 6 19.76 -49.18 -23.57
C LYS A 6 18.33 -49.13 -23.07
N SER A 7 18.06 -48.45 -21.93
CA SER A 7 16.72 -48.13 -21.47
C SER A 7 16.04 -47.18 -22.44
N LYS A 8 15.09 -47.66 -23.27
CA LYS A 8 14.23 -46.87 -24.15
C LYS A 8 13.25 -46.05 -23.28
N LYS A 9 13.48 -44.74 -23.13
CA LYS A 9 12.53 -43.79 -22.58
C LYS A 9 11.28 -43.76 -23.48
N LYS A 10 10.18 -44.38 -23.04
CA LYS A 10 8.86 -44.29 -23.69
C LYS A 10 8.32 -42.88 -23.56
N SER A 11 8.27 -42.11 -24.64
CA SER A 11 7.59 -40.80 -24.69
C SER A 11 6.09 -41.03 -24.43
N ARG A 12 5.58 -40.50 -23.34
CA ARG A 12 4.14 -40.52 -23.04
C ARG A 12 3.44 -39.52 -23.96
N LYS A 13 2.50 -39.97 -24.78
CA LYS A 13 1.62 -39.10 -25.55
C LYS A 13 0.81 -38.23 -24.57
N PRO A 14 0.66 -36.89 -24.84
CA PRO A 14 -0.12 -36.01 -23.99
C PRO A 14 -1.59 -36.48 -23.95
N SER A 15 -2.25 -36.29 -22.81
CA SER A 15 -3.66 -36.65 -22.68
C SER A 15 -4.53 -35.73 -23.55
N LYS A 16 -5.65 -36.25 -24.05
CA LYS A 16 -6.60 -35.43 -24.85
C LYS A 16 -7.01 -34.15 -24.12
N LYS A 17 -7.18 -34.21 -22.78
CA LYS A 17 -7.51 -33.06 -21.95
C LYS A 17 -6.42 -32.00 -21.95
N LEU A 18 -5.14 -32.39 -21.92
CA LEU A 18 -4.00 -31.48 -22.02
C LEU A 18 -3.92 -30.81 -23.41
N ILE A 19 -4.23 -31.54 -24.47
CA ILE A 19 -4.27 -31.01 -25.84
C ILE A 19 -5.36 -29.94 -25.97
N TYR A 20 -6.58 -30.16 -25.41
CA TYR A 20 -7.65 -29.17 -25.41
C TYR A 20 -7.27 -27.90 -24.63
N ILE A 21 -6.64 -28.02 -23.48
CA ILE A 21 -6.17 -26.87 -22.70
C ILE A 21 -5.15 -26.05 -23.49
N LEU A 22 -4.19 -26.72 -24.16
CA LEU A 22 -3.18 -26.03 -24.97
C LEU A 22 -3.79 -25.33 -26.19
N ILE A 23 -4.83 -25.92 -26.81
CA ILE A 23 -5.55 -25.28 -27.91
C ILE A 23 -6.29 -24.02 -27.42
N ILE A 24 -6.96 -24.06 -26.28
CA ILE A 24 -7.66 -22.90 -25.70
C ILE A 24 -6.65 -21.79 -25.39
N ILE A 25 -5.53 -22.09 -24.77
CA ILE A 25 -4.48 -21.12 -24.49
C ILE A 25 -3.93 -20.51 -25.79
N PHE A 26 -3.71 -21.32 -26.82
CA PHE A 26 -3.23 -20.84 -28.10
C PHE A 26 -4.22 -19.90 -28.80
N VAL A 27 -5.53 -20.20 -28.74
CA VAL A 27 -6.58 -19.35 -29.31
C VAL A 27 -6.61 -18.00 -28.59
N ILE A 28 -6.57 -17.99 -27.24
CA ILE A 28 -6.54 -16.76 -26.44
C ILE A 28 -5.31 -15.91 -26.77
N LEU A 29 -4.13 -16.52 -26.87
CA LEU A 29 -2.90 -15.82 -27.23
C LEU A 29 -2.94 -15.27 -28.68
N ALA A 30 -3.57 -15.99 -29.62
CA ALA A 30 -3.72 -15.54 -30.99
C ALA A 30 -4.68 -14.34 -31.09
N GLU A 31 -5.78 -14.33 -30.32
CA GLU A 31 -6.70 -13.19 -30.26
C GLU A 31 -6.03 -11.97 -29.63
N CYS A 32 -5.30 -12.15 -28.53
CA CYS A 32 -4.51 -11.07 -27.91
C CYS A 32 -3.45 -10.51 -28.88
N PHE A 33 -2.81 -11.36 -29.67
CA PHE A 33 -1.80 -10.92 -30.66
C PHE A 33 -2.44 -10.13 -31.82
N VAL A 34 -3.62 -10.54 -32.29
CA VAL A 34 -4.35 -9.81 -33.36
C VAL A 34 -4.75 -8.43 -32.83
N ILE A 35 -5.30 -8.33 -31.64
CA ILE A 35 -5.68 -7.05 -31.00
C ILE A 35 -4.45 -6.14 -30.84
N TYR A 36 -3.33 -6.68 -30.35
CA TYR A 36 -2.09 -5.94 -30.19
C TYR A 36 -1.54 -5.42 -31.53
N TYR A 37 -1.60 -6.23 -32.58
CA TYR A 37 -1.08 -5.85 -33.93
C TYR A 37 -1.97 -4.82 -34.61
N ASP A 38 -3.27 -4.89 -34.46
CA ASP A 38 -4.25 -3.96 -35.04
C ASP A 38 -4.16 -2.59 -34.31
N SER A 39 -4.04 -2.58 -33.02
CA SER A 39 -3.82 -1.38 -32.21
C SER A 39 -2.49 -0.66 -32.52
N SER A 40 -1.44 -1.42 -32.83
CA SER A 40 -0.13 -0.86 -33.23
C SER A 40 -0.13 -0.23 -34.60
N SER A 41 -1.08 -0.58 -35.48
CA SER A 41 -1.16 -0.10 -36.86
C SER A 41 -2.03 1.15 -37.03
N ASN A 42 -2.98 1.42 -36.15
CA ASN A 42 -3.99 2.47 -36.31
C ASN A 42 -3.84 3.66 -35.35
N GLY A 43 -2.91 3.65 -34.42
CA GLY A 43 -2.68 4.76 -33.50
C GLY A 43 -3.77 4.95 -32.44
N ASP A 44 -4.74 4.02 -32.35
CA ASP A 44 -5.79 4.05 -31.34
C ASP A 44 -5.30 3.40 -30.04
N ASN A 45 -5.58 4.05 -28.92
CA ASN A 45 -5.18 3.55 -27.62
C ASN A 45 -5.91 2.23 -27.29
N PHE A 46 -5.14 1.20 -26.95
CA PHE A 46 -5.64 -0.12 -26.53
C PHE A 46 -6.72 -0.03 -25.42
N LEU A 47 -6.64 0.98 -24.55
CA LEU A 47 -7.60 1.21 -23.48
C LEU A 47 -9.00 1.65 -23.99
N ASP A 48 -9.07 2.37 -25.10
CA ASP A 48 -10.35 2.82 -25.68
C ASP A 48 -11.13 1.64 -26.30
N GLN A 49 -10.44 0.64 -26.83
CA GLN A 49 -11.08 -0.56 -27.40
C GLN A 49 -11.58 -1.54 -26.34
N ILE A 50 -10.92 -1.59 -25.15
CA ILE A 50 -11.38 -2.42 -24.04
C ILE A 50 -12.62 -1.83 -23.37
N SER A 51 -12.75 -0.49 -23.31
CA SER A 51 -13.91 0.18 -22.70
C SER A 51 -15.23 -0.20 -23.36
N ASP A 52 -15.22 -0.39 -24.69
CA ASP A 52 -16.41 -0.77 -25.47
C ASP A 52 -16.77 -2.27 -25.36
N SER A 53 -15.81 -3.09 -24.93
CA SER A 53 -15.97 -4.55 -24.85
C SER A 53 -16.39 -5.05 -23.48
N ILE A 54 -16.33 -4.21 -22.44
CA ILE A 54 -16.69 -4.57 -21.06
C ILE A 54 -17.82 -3.65 -20.59
N PRO A 55 -19.09 -4.13 -20.52
CA PRO A 55 -20.25 -3.30 -20.15
C PRO A 55 -20.17 -2.63 -18.77
N PHE A 56 -19.23 -3.05 -17.94
CA PHE A 56 -18.97 -2.50 -16.61
C PHE A 56 -18.20 -1.17 -16.67
N LEU A 57 -17.39 -0.91 -17.71
CA LEU A 57 -16.59 0.32 -17.81
C LEU A 57 -17.32 1.47 -18.51
N SER A 58 -18.43 1.19 -19.22
CA SER A 58 -19.18 2.20 -19.99
C SER A 58 -20.14 3.07 -19.17
N ASN A 59 -20.34 2.80 -17.87
CA ASN A 59 -21.34 3.50 -17.03
C ASN A 59 -20.78 4.10 -15.74
N SER A 60 -19.47 4.25 -15.60
CA SER A 60 -18.90 5.04 -14.52
C SER A 60 -18.61 6.46 -15.02
N SER A 61 -19.65 7.32 -15.08
CA SER A 61 -19.43 8.73 -14.85
C SER A 61 -18.96 8.88 -13.39
N VAL A 62 -17.68 8.71 -13.18
CA VAL A 62 -17.06 9.17 -11.95
C VAL A 62 -17.09 10.70 -12.07
N ASP A 63 -18.08 11.33 -11.44
CA ASP A 63 -17.99 12.73 -11.08
C ASP A 63 -16.77 12.85 -10.16
N VAL A 64 -15.64 13.25 -10.74
CA VAL A 64 -14.48 13.70 -9.97
C VAL A 64 -14.76 15.14 -9.59
N PRO A 65 -15.08 15.47 -8.33
CA PRO A 65 -15.54 16.80 -7.92
C PRO A 65 -14.47 17.90 -8.00
N PHE A 66 -13.32 17.70 -8.64
CA PHE A 66 -12.20 18.63 -8.65
C PHE A 66 -11.56 18.83 -10.03
N ILE A 67 -12.36 19.11 -11.07
CA ILE A 67 -11.84 19.69 -12.30
C ILE A 67 -12.57 21.00 -12.57
N ASP A 68 -12.00 22.10 -12.10
CA ASP A 68 -12.29 23.41 -12.65
C ASP A 68 -11.00 23.92 -13.34
N ASN A 69 -11.12 24.22 -14.64
CA ASN A 69 -10.12 24.87 -15.50
C ASN A 69 -8.82 24.08 -15.86
N GLY A 70 -8.84 22.76 -15.97
CA GLY A 70 -7.77 22.02 -16.64
C GLY A 70 -6.45 21.94 -15.88
N THR A 71 -6.45 22.21 -14.59
CA THR A 71 -5.36 21.94 -13.64
C THR A 71 -5.86 20.94 -12.62
N ILE A 72 -5.23 19.77 -12.57
CA ILE A 72 -5.44 18.80 -11.49
C ILE A 72 -4.66 19.37 -10.30
N ASP A 73 -5.38 19.96 -9.34
CA ASP A 73 -4.79 20.28 -8.04
C ASP A 73 -4.62 18.98 -7.27
N VAL A 74 -3.42 18.38 -7.41
CA VAL A 74 -2.99 17.31 -6.50
C VAL A 74 -2.56 18.00 -5.22
N PRO A 75 -3.11 17.65 -4.04
CA PRO A 75 -2.78 18.29 -2.77
C PRO A 75 -1.29 18.22 -2.37
N PHE A 76 -0.42 17.76 -3.25
CA PHE A 76 1.00 17.49 -3.03
C PHE A 76 1.97 18.41 -3.77
N LEU A 77 1.51 19.39 -4.55
CA LEU A 77 2.39 20.23 -5.37
C LEU A 77 2.10 21.73 -5.20
N SER A 78 2.77 22.40 -4.31
CA SER A 78 3.06 23.81 -4.43
C SER A 78 4.45 24.18 -3.91
N ASN A 79 5.12 24.97 -4.70
CA ASN A 79 6.54 25.34 -4.68
C ASN A 79 7.04 25.95 -3.37
N SER A 80 8.24 25.48 -3.00
CA SER A 80 9.26 26.11 -2.16
C SER A 80 9.03 26.13 -0.64
N SER A 81 10.03 25.58 0.06
CA SER A 81 10.24 25.56 1.51
C SER A 81 9.31 24.61 2.29
N ILE A 82 9.71 23.35 2.43
CA ILE A 82 9.10 22.36 3.36
C ILE A 82 7.57 22.45 3.42
N ASP A 83 6.91 22.34 2.28
CA ASP A 83 5.47 22.20 2.22
C ASP A 83 5.11 20.75 2.58
N VAL A 84 4.54 20.58 3.75
CA VAL A 84 3.95 19.31 4.19
C VAL A 84 2.51 19.33 3.67
N PRO A 85 2.14 18.54 2.66
CA PRO A 85 0.83 18.60 1.99
C PRO A 85 -0.37 18.31 2.90
N PHE A 86 -0.11 17.87 4.12
CA PHE A 86 -1.11 17.60 5.15
C PHE A 86 -1.60 18.84 5.90
N LEU A 87 -1.09 20.06 5.61
CA LEU A 87 -1.37 21.24 6.41
C LEU A 87 -2.23 22.33 5.75
N GLU A 88 -2.59 22.24 4.47
CA GLU A 88 -3.25 23.37 3.77
C GLU A 88 -4.78 23.40 3.79
N ASN A 89 -5.49 22.38 4.28
CA ASN A 89 -6.97 22.38 4.24
C ASN A 89 -7.67 22.19 5.59
N SER A 90 -7.07 22.54 6.70
CA SER A 90 -7.81 22.64 7.96
C SER A 90 -7.86 24.08 8.43
N ASP A 91 -9.07 24.62 8.49
CA ASP A 91 -9.38 25.86 9.17
C ASP A 91 -8.62 25.98 10.51
N SER A 92 -7.68 26.92 10.57
CA SER A 92 -7.11 27.61 11.74
C SER A 92 -6.92 26.85 13.06
N ASN A 93 -6.63 25.55 13.06
CA ASN A 93 -5.91 24.91 14.17
C ASN A 93 -4.55 24.52 13.64
N SER A 94 -3.50 25.21 14.05
CA SER A 94 -2.11 24.80 13.84
C SER A 94 -1.94 23.44 14.50
N MET A 95 -2.18 22.35 13.75
CA MET A 95 -1.87 21.00 14.22
C MET A 95 -0.39 20.99 14.56
N ASN A 96 -0.06 20.70 15.81
CA ASN A 96 1.31 20.69 16.32
C ASN A 96 2.07 19.51 15.72
N VAL A 97 2.64 19.69 14.53
CA VAL A 97 3.62 18.74 13.98
C VAL A 97 4.78 18.65 14.95
N LYS A 98 5.02 17.46 15.49
CA LYS A 98 6.04 17.24 16.50
C LYS A 98 7.35 16.77 15.87
N ASN A 99 8.42 17.53 16.09
CA ASN A 99 9.80 17.11 15.78
C ASN A 99 10.02 16.61 14.35
N LEU A 100 9.41 17.26 13.36
CA LEU A 100 9.56 16.89 11.95
C LEU A 100 11.04 16.88 11.54
N LYS A 101 11.48 15.75 11.00
CA LYS A 101 12.83 15.56 10.50
C LYS A 101 12.78 14.92 9.10
N GLN A 102 13.36 15.59 8.11
CA GLN A 102 13.61 14.96 6.81
C GLN A 102 14.74 13.94 6.96
N ILE A 103 14.51 12.71 6.55
CA ILE A 103 15.46 11.59 6.63
C ILE A 103 15.94 11.12 5.24
N GLY A 104 15.26 11.54 4.17
CA GLY A 104 15.61 11.20 2.80
C GLY A 104 15.22 12.28 1.80
N ASN A 105 16.02 12.41 0.73
CA ASN A 105 15.74 13.28 -0.42
C ASN A 105 16.56 12.80 -1.61
N ASN A 106 15.90 12.51 -2.72
CA ASN A 106 16.54 12.19 -3.99
C ASN A 106 15.68 12.72 -5.17
N SER A 107 16.01 12.32 -6.41
CA SER A 107 15.31 12.82 -7.61
C SER A 107 13.86 12.35 -7.75
N ILE A 108 13.41 11.36 -6.98
CA ILE A 108 12.04 10.83 -7.06
C ILE A 108 11.14 11.30 -5.92
N GLY A 109 11.71 11.87 -4.84
CA GLY A 109 10.91 12.40 -3.76
C GLY A 109 11.66 12.63 -2.46
N THR A 110 10.90 12.83 -1.39
CA THR A 110 11.42 13.08 -0.04
C THR A 110 10.76 12.13 0.97
N VAL A 111 11.49 11.87 2.05
CA VAL A 111 10.95 11.13 3.21
C VAL A 111 11.21 11.91 4.48
N SER A 112 10.20 12.03 5.31
CA SER A 112 10.30 12.64 6.62
C SER A 112 9.73 11.73 7.70
N VAL A 113 10.15 11.96 8.94
CA VAL A 113 9.58 11.34 10.14
C VAL A 113 9.22 12.41 11.14
N GLU A 114 8.11 12.24 11.83
CA GLU A 114 7.66 13.12 12.90
C GLU A 114 7.14 12.33 14.10
N GLY A 115 7.03 12.97 15.23
CA GLY A 115 6.64 12.38 16.50
C GLY A 115 7.69 12.61 17.59
N PRO A 116 7.51 12.05 18.80
CA PRO A 116 6.40 11.15 19.15
C PRO A 116 5.08 11.87 19.38
N TYR A 117 4.00 11.27 18.92
CA TYR A 117 2.64 11.56 19.32
C TYR A 117 2.22 10.58 20.43
N GLY A 118 1.17 10.87 21.17
CA GLY A 118 0.77 10.06 22.30
C GLY A 118 1.66 10.29 23.53
N ASN A 119 1.88 9.23 24.30
CA ASN A 119 2.72 9.27 25.49
C ASN A 119 4.21 9.21 25.14
N GLU A 120 4.89 10.34 25.14
CA GLU A 120 6.32 10.46 24.82
C GLU A 120 7.23 9.63 25.73
N ASN A 121 6.77 9.29 26.95
CA ASN A 121 7.51 8.48 27.93
C ASN A 121 7.17 6.99 27.84
N SER A 122 6.35 6.57 26.88
CA SER A 122 6.05 5.15 26.70
C SER A 122 7.28 4.37 26.27
N SER A 123 7.46 3.18 26.87
CA SER A 123 8.46 2.22 26.40
C SER A 123 8.03 1.56 25.06
N VAL A 124 6.73 1.55 24.76
CA VAL A 124 6.19 1.01 23.52
C VAL A 124 6.17 2.09 22.44
N LYS A 125 6.82 1.82 21.32
CA LYS A 125 6.95 2.71 20.18
C LYS A 125 6.34 2.08 18.93
N ILE A 126 5.43 2.82 18.28
CA ILE A 126 4.75 2.39 17.05
C ILE A 126 5.18 3.31 15.90
N ALA A 127 5.48 2.73 14.74
CA ALA A 127 5.73 3.46 13.51
C ALA A 127 4.57 3.28 12.53
N TYR A 128 3.96 4.38 12.05
CA TYR A 128 3.11 4.40 10.88
C TYR A 128 3.91 4.80 9.65
N ILE A 129 3.74 4.10 8.54
CA ILE A 129 4.36 4.40 7.24
C ILE A 129 3.24 4.83 6.30
N LEU A 130 3.31 6.07 5.80
CA LEU A 130 2.29 6.70 4.98
C LEU A 130 2.89 7.22 3.66
N GLY A 131 2.12 7.21 2.59
CA GLY A 131 2.48 7.87 1.34
C GLY A 131 3.29 7.00 0.36
N GLN A 132 3.52 5.73 0.65
CA GLN A 132 4.20 4.81 -0.27
C GLN A 132 3.49 4.71 -1.62
N HIS A 133 2.17 4.86 -1.63
CA HIS A 133 1.36 4.98 -2.83
C HIS A 133 0.61 6.31 -2.81
N PRO A 134 1.02 7.31 -3.59
CA PRO A 134 0.45 8.67 -3.53
C PRO A 134 -1.05 8.74 -3.73
N ARG A 135 -1.61 7.88 -4.59
CA ARG A 135 -3.04 7.87 -4.91
C ARG A 135 -3.93 7.25 -3.82
N GLU A 136 -3.34 6.76 -2.74
CA GLU A 136 -4.03 6.22 -1.56
C GLU A 136 -4.16 7.27 -0.44
N SER A 137 -4.02 8.56 -0.79
CA SER A 137 -3.95 9.69 0.14
C SER A 137 -5.14 9.81 1.10
N ASN A 138 -6.35 9.43 0.69
CA ASN A 138 -7.53 9.50 1.58
C ASN A 138 -7.35 8.67 2.86
N ALA A 139 -6.83 7.45 2.75
CA ALA A 139 -6.55 6.59 3.90
C ALA A 139 -5.42 7.17 4.77
N HIS A 140 -4.37 7.67 4.13
CA HIS A 140 -3.24 8.28 4.83
C HIS A 140 -3.66 9.51 5.63
N VAL A 141 -4.47 10.40 5.05
CA VAL A 141 -5.01 11.59 5.72
C VAL A 141 -5.92 11.18 6.87
N ALA A 142 -6.87 10.27 6.63
CA ALA A 142 -7.80 9.83 7.65
C ALA A 142 -7.09 9.23 8.88
N LEU A 143 -6.07 8.37 8.66
CA LEU A 143 -5.29 7.80 9.75
C LEU A 143 -4.47 8.85 10.49
N TYR A 144 -3.83 9.75 9.75
CA TYR A 144 -3.03 10.81 10.35
C TYR A 144 -3.87 11.76 11.20
N ASP A 145 -5.02 12.20 10.70
CA ASP A 145 -5.96 13.04 11.45
C ASP A 145 -6.49 12.31 12.70
N ALA A 146 -6.82 11.04 12.59
CA ALA A 146 -7.24 10.23 13.74
C ALA A 146 -6.14 10.14 14.81
N LEU A 147 -4.88 9.94 14.40
CA LEU A 147 -3.74 9.93 15.33
C LEU A 147 -3.56 11.29 16.02
N LEU A 148 -3.59 12.39 15.27
CA LEU A 148 -3.42 13.73 15.83
C LEU A 148 -4.54 14.08 16.82
N ASN A 149 -5.79 13.82 16.44
CA ASN A 149 -6.97 14.09 17.26
C ASN A 149 -7.02 13.26 18.55
N SER A 150 -6.40 12.06 18.53
CA SER A 150 -6.36 11.15 19.68
C SER A 150 -5.09 11.30 20.52
N SER A 151 -4.09 12.04 20.04
CA SER A 151 -2.72 12.07 20.58
C SER A 151 -2.66 12.24 22.10
N ASP A 152 -3.46 13.14 22.69
CA ASP A 152 -3.42 13.41 24.12
C ASP A 152 -3.94 12.25 24.99
N SER A 153 -4.62 11.28 24.40
CA SER A 153 -5.24 10.14 25.09
C SER A 153 -4.54 8.80 24.87
N LEU A 154 -3.56 8.76 23.97
CA LEU A 154 -2.87 7.52 23.60
C LEU A 154 -1.79 7.15 24.64
N ASN A 155 -1.67 5.84 24.89
CA ASN A 155 -0.74 5.28 25.88
C ASN A 155 0.66 5.03 25.33
N TYR A 156 0.77 4.80 24.01
CA TYR A 156 2.02 4.49 23.34
C TYR A 156 2.63 5.72 22.67
N SER A 157 3.87 5.59 22.23
CA SER A 157 4.65 6.60 21.54
C SER A 157 4.60 6.35 20.02
N TYR A 158 3.99 7.25 19.27
CA TYR A 158 3.74 7.08 17.83
C TYR A 158 4.64 7.97 16.98
N TYR A 159 5.20 7.39 15.94
CA TYR A 159 6.01 8.08 14.94
C TYR A 159 5.38 7.87 13.56
N VAL A 160 5.41 8.91 12.73
CA VAL A 160 4.83 8.87 11.39
C VAL A 160 5.91 9.12 10.36
N TYR A 161 6.15 8.15 9.52
CA TYR A 161 6.97 8.25 8.32
C TYR A 161 6.09 8.70 7.17
N LYS A 162 6.49 9.79 6.51
CA LYS A 162 5.77 10.37 5.36
C LYS A 162 6.65 10.30 4.13
N ILE A 163 6.21 9.53 3.15
CA ILE A 163 6.84 9.40 1.84
C ILE A 163 6.11 10.35 0.90
N ASN A 164 6.86 11.26 0.27
CA ASN A 164 6.35 12.21 -0.69
C ASN A 164 7.03 12.03 -2.04
N VAL A 165 6.33 11.38 -2.97
CA VAL A 165 6.78 11.18 -4.35
C VAL A 165 6.54 12.47 -5.12
N THR A 166 7.58 13.02 -5.75
CA THR A 166 7.52 14.26 -6.52
C THR A 166 7.75 14.07 -8.02
N ASN A 167 8.40 12.97 -8.40
CA ASN A 167 8.60 12.63 -9.80
C ASN A 167 7.57 11.61 -10.26
N GLU A 168 6.94 11.84 -11.42
CA GLU A 168 5.88 10.98 -12.01
C GLU A 168 4.75 10.67 -11.01
N SER A 169 4.44 11.62 -10.13
CA SER A 169 3.44 11.43 -9.06
C SER A 169 2.02 11.19 -9.57
N GLU A 170 1.73 11.64 -10.82
CA GLU A 170 0.44 11.44 -11.47
C GLU A 170 0.33 10.11 -12.24
N ASP A 171 1.46 9.51 -12.62
CA ASP A 171 1.45 8.18 -13.23
C ASP A 171 1.14 7.11 -12.18
N PHE A 172 0.25 6.19 -12.50
CA PHE A 172 -0.19 5.19 -11.51
C PHE A 172 0.91 4.20 -11.15
N GLU A 173 1.59 3.64 -12.13
CA GLU A 173 2.61 2.60 -11.92
C GLU A 173 3.92 3.20 -11.42
N GLU A 174 4.37 4.29 -12.06
CA GLU A 174 5.62 4.97 -11.72
C GLU A 174 5.56 5.58 -10.31
N SER A 175 4.47 6.24 -9.95
CA SER A 175 4.34 6.83 -8.61
C SER A 175 4.35 5.77 -7.50
N ARG A 176 3.72 4.62 -7.72
CA ARG A 176 3.74 3.49 -6.78
C ARG A 176 5.16 2.95 -6.64
N MET A 177 5.86 2.70 -7.75
CA MET A 177 7.24 2.21 -7.73
C MET A 177 8.17 3.22 -7.06
N ASN A 178 8.05 4.50 -7.39
CA ASN A 178 8.87 5.55 -6.78
C ASN A 178 8.69 5.63 -5.26
N GLY A 179 7.45 5.49 -4.77
CA GLY A 179 7.19 5.45 -3.33
C GLY A 179 7.75 4.21 -2.65
N GLN A 180 7.70 3.05 -3.31
CA GLN A 180 8.32 1.81 -2.82
C GLN A 180 9.84 1.95 -2.73
N LEU A 181 10.49 2.53 -3.72
CA LEU A 181 11.93 2.79 -3.72
C LEU A 181 12.35 3.78 -2.63
N LEU A 182 11.56 4.83 -2.38
CA LEU A 182 11.79 5.76 -1.27
C LEU A 182 11.65 5.07 0.10
N ALA A 183 10.68 4.16 0.23
CA ALA A 183 10.51 3.37 1.46
C ALA A 183 11.74 2.48 1.71
N GLU A 184 12.19 1.75 0.69
CA GLU A 184 13.36 0.88 0.78
C GLU A 184 14.63 1.65 1.14
N GLU A 185 14.86 2.78 0.47
CA GLU A 185 16.10 3.56 0.63
C GLU A 185 16.17 4.28 1.98
N PHE A 186 15.06 4.86 2.46
CA PHE A 186 15.12 5.80 3.60
C PHE A 186 14.33 5.33 4.83
N VAL A 187 13.22 4.60 4.67
CA VAL A 187 12.36 4.20 5.79
C VAL A 187 12.88 2.95 6.47
N VAL A 188 13.17 1.90 5.69
CA VAL A 188 13.53 0.56 6.21
C VAL A 188 14.69 0.66 7.21
N GLY A 189 15.79 1.27 6.82
CA GLY A 189 16.98 1.39 7.66
C GLY A 189 16.73 2.22 8.93
N ASP A 190 15.96 3.30 8.83
CA ASP A 190 15.66 4.18 9.97
C ASP A 190 14.72 3.48 10.98
N VAL A 191 13.70 2.76 10.49
CA VAL A 191 12.77 1.97 11.32
C VAL A 191 13.51 0.88 12.09
N ILE A 192 14.35 0.10 11.42
CA ILE A 192 15.16 -0.96 12.05
C ILE A 192 16.09 -0.38 13.13
N ASN A 193 16.80 0.70 12.79
CA ASN A 193 17.77 1.32 13.70
C ASN A 193 17.12 1.92 14.97
N LYS A 194 15.87 2.39 14.88
CA LYS A 194 15.13 2.96 16.01
C LYS A 194 14.46 1.89 16.88
N GLY A 195 14.30 0.68 16.37
CA GLY A 195 13.75 -0.46 17.10
C GLY A 195 12.35 -0.16 17.65
N TYR A 196 11.37 -0.08 16.73
CA TYR A 196 9.95 0.02 17.09
C TYR A 196 9.41 -1.34 17.55
N ASP A 197 8.40 -1.32 18.41
CA ASP A 197 7.72 -2.53 18.84
C ASP A 197 6.73 -3.05 17.77
N LEU A 198 6.27 -2.16 16.89
CA LEU A 198 5.46 -2.49 15.72
C LEU A 198 5.59 -1.40 14.66
N ALA A 199 5.79 -1.79 13.41
CA ALA A 199 5.63 -0.92 12.24
C ALA A 199 4.35 -1.30 11.49
N ILE A 200 3.59 -0.30 11.03
CA ILE A 200 2.33 -0.50 10.32
C ILE A 200 2.39 0.30 9.02
N ASP A 201 2.41 -0.41 7.91
CA ASP A 201 2.39 0.16 6.56
C ASP A 201 0.94 0.35 6.12
N ILE A 202 0.55 1.59 5.87
CA ILE A 202 -0.83 1.98 5.60
C ILE A 202 -1.03 2.13 4.10
N HIS A 203 -1.98 1.36 3.60
CA HIS A 203 -2.43 1.37 2.22
C HIS A 203 -3.95 1.51 2.13
N SER A 204 -4.46 1.61 0.92
CA SER A 204 -5.89 1.48 0.69
C SER A 204 -6.21 0.83 -0.64
N SER A 205 -7.34 0.15 -0.69
CA SER A 205 -7.89 -0.37 -1.91
C SER A 205 -9.28 0.24 -2.18
N ASN A 206 -9.63 0.34 -3.46
CA ASN A 206 -10.95 0.78 -3.90
C ASN A 206 -11.85 -0.42 -4.28
N GLY A 207 -11.78 -1.50 -3.50
CA GLY A 207 -12.54 -2.72 -3.77
C GLY A 207 -11.91 -3.60 -4.87
N GLY A 208 -10.63 -3.41 -5.18
CA GLY A 208 -9.89 -4.25 -6.13
C GLY A 208 -9.56 -5.65 -5.60
N TYR A 209 -9.67 -5.85 -4.30
CA TYR A 209 -9.47 -7.14 -3.63
C TYR A 209 -10.79 -7.78 -3.20
N ILE A 210 -10.75 -9.11 -2.96
CA ILE A 210 -11.92 -9.88 -2.50
C ILE A 210 -12.37 -9.41 -1.11
N GLN A 211 -11.41 -8.96 -0.29
CA GLN A 211 -11.62 -8.44 1.07
C GLN A 211 -11.20 -6.97 1.12
N ASP A 212 -11.96 -6.14 1.84
CA ASP A 212 -11.68 -4.72 2.03
C ASP A 212 -12.55 -4.17 3.17
N PRO A 213 -12.00 -3.61 4.27
CA PRO A 213 -10.57 -3.53 4.59
C PRO A 213 -9.98 -4.84 5.12
N TYR A 214 -8.67 -4.98 5.01
CA TYR A 214 -7.96 -6.16 5.49
C TYR A 214 -6.58 -5.83 6.05
N ILE A 215 -6.02 -6.75 6.84
CA ILE A 215 -4.71 -6.63 7.47
C ILE A 215 -3.96 -7.96 7.36
N PHE A 216 -2.63 -7.91 7.25
CA PHE A 216 -1.80 -9.10 7.25
C PHE A 216 -0.35 -8.84 7.69
N ALA A 217 0.33 -9.91 8.12
CA ALA A 217 1.76 -9.94 8.40
C ALA A 217 2.44 -10.75 7.28
N PRO A 218 3.33 -10.16 6.45
CA PRO A 218 3.79 -10.83 5.23
C PRO A 218 4.92 -11.84 5.43
N VAL A 219 5.59 -11.91 6.60
CA VAL A 219 6.78 -12.75 6.80
C VAL A 219 6.48 -14.00 7.61
N SER A 220 5.82 -13.90 8.77
CA SER A 220 5.67 -15.02 9.69
C SER A 220 4.27 -15.09 10.28
N THR A 221 3.82 -16.33 10.56
CA THR A 221 2.52 -16.59 11.20
C THR A 221 2.61 -16.75 12.72
N ASP A 222 3.81 -16.83 13.30
CA ASP A 222 4.03 -17.18 14.70
C ASP A 222 4.72 -16.07 15.53
N ASP A 223 4.75 -14.85 15.02
CA ASP A 223 5.43 -13.72 15.66
C ASP A 223 4.49 -12.62 16.16
N VAL A 224 5.07 -11.54 16.66
CA VAL A 224 4.35 -10.36 17.18
C VAL A 224 3.53 -9.69 16.08
N ALA A 225 4.01 -9.66 14.83
CA ALA A 225 3.29 -9.06 13.71
C ALA A 225 1.99 -9.83 13.42
N TYR A 226 2.07 -11.15 13.26
CA TYR A 226 0.89 -11.99 13.03
C TYR A 226 -0.12 -11.91 14.18
N SER A 227 0.35 -12.00 15.44
CA SER A 227 -0.52 -11.91 16.60
C SER A 227 -1.18 -10.54 16.73
N SER A 228 -0.47 -9.46 16.40
CA SER A 228 -1.00 -8.10 16.38
C SER A 228 -2.09 -7.94 15.33
N ALA A 229 -1.85 -8.40 14.10
CA ALA A 229 -2.86 -8.38 13.03
C ALA A 229 -4.14 -9.13 13.43
N ASN A 230 -4.01 -10.33 14.00
CA ASN A 230 -5.17 -11.10 14.46
C ASN A 230 -5.89 -10.44 15.65
N ASN A 231 -5.17 -9.83 16.58
CA ASN A 231 -5.79 -9.11 17.70
C ASN A 231 -6.59 -7.91 17.19
N LEU A 232 -6.10 -7.20 16.17
CA LEU A 232 -6.82 -6.09 15.53
C LEU A 232 -8.09 -6.58 14.82
N THR A 233 -8.05 -7.70 14.07
CA THR A 233 -9.26 -8.26 13.45
C THR A 233 -10.29 -8.76 14.47
N ASN A 234 -9.84 -9.22 15.63
CA ASN A 234 -10.74 -9.60 16.72
C ASN A 234 -11.41 -8.39 17.38
N ALA A 235 -10.68 -7.29 17.52
CA ALA A 235 -11.16 -6.05 18.11
C ALA A 235 -12.08 -5.26 17.16
N LEU A 236 -11.73 -5.20 15.87
CA LEU A 236 -12.39 -4.40 14.84
C LEU A 236 -13.13 -5.30 13.85
N LYS A 237 -14.47 -5.33 13.94
CA LYS A 237 -15.28 -6.30 13.17
C LYS A 237 -15.38 -5.99 11.67
N TYR A 238 -14.93 -4.83 11.25
CA TYR A 238 -14.91 -4.42 9.84
C TYR A 238 -13.60 -4.84 9.13
N ILE A 239 -12.56 -5.28 9.86
CA ILE A 239 -11.28 -5.74 9.30
C ILE A 239 -11.24 -7.26 9.31
N VAL A 240 -10.68 -7.86 8.25
CA VAL A 240 -10.40 -9.29 8.19
C VAL A 240 -8.89 -9.53 8.05
N TYR A 241 -8.40 -10.66 8.55
CA TYR A 241 -7.07 -11.12 8.19
C TYR A 241 -7.12 -11.71 6.78
N TYR A 242 -6.41 -11.11 5.86
CA TYR A 242 -6.32 -11.60 4.48
C TYR A 242 -4.98 -11.23 3.88
N GLU A 243 -4.21 -12.24 3.49
CA GLU A 243 -2.95 -12.06 2.77
C GLU A 243 -3.20 -12.30 1.28
N PRO A 244 -3.01 -11.29 0.41
CA PRO A 244 -3.15 -11.44 -1.02
C PRO A 244 -2.15 -12.47 -1.57
N ALA A 245 -2.55 -13.21 -2.63
CA ALA A 245 -1.68 -14.18 -3.29
C ALA A 245 -0.44 -13.56 -3.94
N SER A 246 -0.48 -12.25 -4.19
CA SER A 246 0.65 -11.45 -4.69
C SER A 246 0.55 -10.02 -4.21
N TYR A 247 1.67 -9.42 -3.89
CA TYR A 247 1.83 -8.02 -3.49
C TYR A 247 3.22 -7.52 -3.88
N SER A 248 3.39 -6.22 -4.06
CA SER A 248 4.69 -5.60 -4.36
C SER A 248 5.22 -4.76 -3.21
N SER A 249 4.41 -3.83 -2.68
CA SER A 249 4.84 -2.87 -1.66
C SER A 249 5.51 -3.50 -0.42
N PRO A 250 5.01 -4.60 0.16
CA PRO A 250 5.67 -5.22 1.31
C PRO A 250 7.09 -5.68 1.05
N GLN A 251 7.47 -5.93 -0.21
CA GLN A 251 8.83 -6.33 -0.56
C GLN A 251 9.84 -5.20 -0.41
N TYR A 252 9.40 -3.95 -0.48
CA TYR A 252 10.21 -2.74 -0.37
C TYR A 252 10.16 -2.10 1.02
N SER A 253 9.22 -2.49 1.88
CA SER A 253 9.01 -1.91 3.21
C SER A 253 8.90 -2.97 4.29
N THR A 254 7.72 -3.57 4.43
CA THR A 254 7.31 -4.40 5.57
C THR A 254 8.18 -5.65 5.73
N ILE A 255 8.46 -6.40 4.65
CA ILE A 255 9.30 -7.60 4.69
C ILE A 255 10.74 -7.28 5.11
N PRO A 256 11.45 -6.30 4.52
CA PRO A 256 12.80 -5.96 4.98
C PRO A 256 12.83 -5.39 6.41
N ILE A 257 11.80 -4.64 6.84
CA ILE A 257 11.69 -4.16 8.23
C ILE A 257 11.60 -5.34 9.20
N GLU A 258 10.73 -6.31 8.91
CA GLU A 258 10.54 -7.49 9.77
C GLU A 258 11.77 -8.40 9.77
N ASN A 259 12.40 -8.60 8.62
CA ASN A 259 13.69 -9.30 8.54
C ASN A 259 14.81 -8.60 9.32
N GLY A 260 14.70 -7.29 9.52
CA GLY A 260 15.58 -6.48 10.36
C GLY A 260 15.27 -6.54 11.86
N GLY A 261 14.25 -7.31 12.27
CA GLY A 261 13.90 -7.57 13.66
C GLY A 261 12.86 -6.62 14.25
N VAL A 262 12.16 -5.82 13.44
CA VAL A 262 11.02 -5.00 13.87
C VAL A 262 9.73 -5.64 13.35
N PRO A 263 8.81 -6.08 14.22
CA PRO A 263 7.52 -6.63 13.79
C PRO A 263 6.79 -5.65 12.87
N ALA A 264 6.28 -6.12 11.72
CA ALA A 264 5.67 -5.23 10.74
C ALA A 264 4.42 -5.85 10.09
N ILE A 265 3.39 -5.02 9.91
CA ILE A 265 2.11 -5.43 9.30
C ILE A 265 1.70 -4.44 8.21
N VAL A 266 0.87 -4.91 7.29
CA VAL A 266 0.22 -4.10 6.27
C VAL A 266 -1.25 -3.96 6.63
N PHE A 267 -1.76 -2.74 6.60
CA PHE A 267 -3.19 -2.46 6.75
C PHE A 267 -3.72 -1.77 5.50
N GLU A 268 -4.60 -2.47 4.80
CA GLU A 268 -5.33 -1.96 3.65
C GLU A 268 -6.69 -1.41 4.10
N MET A 269 -6.78 -0.09 4.13
CA MET A 269 -7.98 0.65 4.49
C MET A 269 -8.94 0.76 3.29
N ARG A 270 -10.15 1.24 3.52
CA ARG A 270 -11.02 1.69 2.43
C ARG A 270 -10.43 2.92 1.74
N GLY A 271 -10.52 2.97 0.41
CA GLY A 271 -10.03 4.11 -0.35
C GLY A 271 -11.05 5.25 -0.49
N ASN A 272 -12.35 4.98 -0.30
CA ASN A 272 -13.39 5.99 -0.48
C ASN A 272 -13.44 6.99 0.69
N PRO A 273 -13.36 8.29 0.41
CA PRO A 273 -13.42 9.32 1.45
C PRO A 273 -14.88 9.55 1.90
N ASP A 274 -15.29 8.88 2.95
CA ASP A 274 -16.59 9.08 3.60
C ASP A 274 -16.43 9.06 5.12
N LYS A 275 -17.53 9.32 5.82
CA LYS A 275 -17.53 9.32 7.29
C LYS A 275 -17.19 7.96 7.91
N SER A 276 -17.34 6.87 7.17
CA SER A 276 -16.94 5.55 7.66
C SER A 276 -15.43 5.43 7.72
N LEU A 277 -14.70 5.98 6.74
CA LEU A 277 -13.24 6.00 6.73
C LEU A 277 -12.65 6.73 7.95
N GLU A 278 -13.18 7.91 8.29
CA GLU A 278 -12.76 8.67 9.48
C GLU A 278 -13.02 7.89 10.77
N THR A 279 -14.19 7.26 10.87
CA THR A 279 -14.56 6.44 12.03
C THR A 279 -13.67 5.22 12.15
N GLU A 280 -13.47 4.49 11.06
CA GLU A 280 -12.61 3.31 10.99
C GLU A 280 -11.16 3.65 11.34
N ALA A 281 -10.62 4.77 10.84
CA ALA A 281 -9.29 5.26 11.17
C ALA A 281 -9.15 5.55 12.68
N ASN A 282 -10.13 6.22 13.27
CA ASN A 282 -10.12 6.52 14.70
C ASN A 282 -10.21 5.25 15.56
N GLU A 283 -11.11 4.33 15.20
CA GLU A 283 -11.21 3.02 15.88
C GLU A 283 -9.92 2.21 15.76
N PHE A 284 -9.27 2.25 14.59
CA PHE A 284 -8.00 1.56 14.35
C PHE A 284 -6.88 2.11 15.25
N VAL A 285 -6.68 3.42 15.29
CA VAL A 285 -5.66 4.05 16.15
C VAL A 285 -5.86 3.64 17.61
N HIS A 286 -7.10 3.67 18.12
CA HIS A 286 -7.39 3.26 19.49
C HIS A 286 -7.28 1.75 19.73
N ALA A 287 -7.46 0.91 18.70
CA ALA A 287 -7.26 -0.52 18.82
C ALA A 287 -5.77 -0.87 18.86
N VAL A 288 -4.95 -0.21 18.05
CA VAL A 288 -3.48 -0.33 18.09
C VAL A 288 -2.95 0.07 19.47
N ASP A 289 -3.46 1.13 20.07
CA ASP A 289 -3.06 1.61 21.40
C ASP A 289 -3.40 0.65 22.56
N LYS A 290 -4.16 -0.40 22.28
CA LYS A 290 -4.54 -1.45 23.24
C LYS A 290 -3.87 -2.80 22.98
N LEU A 291 -3.04 -2.90 21.96
CA LEU A 291 -2.31 -4.13 21.67
C LEU A 291 -1.36 -4.44 22.83
N ILE A 292 -1.26 -5.72 23.18
CA ILE A 292 -0.23 -6.19 24.10
C ILE A 292 0.95 -6.65 23.24
N LEU A 293 1.95 -5.78 23.16
CA LEU A 293 3.19 -6.05 22.44
C LEU A 293 4.19 -6.59 23.47
N ASN A 294 4.24 -7.92 23.57
CA ASN A 294 5.21 -8.61 24.42
C ASN A 294 6.51 -8.78 23.63
N ASN A 295 7.53 -8.03 24.01
CA ASN A 295 8.92 -8.25 23.59
C ASN A 295 9.58 -9.33 24.42
#